data_ce658c46254d6c8b59cbfcb20ea831f5
#
_entry.id   ce658c46254d6c8b59cbfcb20ea831f5
#
_cell.length_a   1.000
_cell.length_b   1.000
_cell.length_c   1.000
_cell.angle_alpha   90.00
_cell.angle_beta   90.00
_cell.angle_gamma   90.00
#
_symmetry.space_group_name_H-M   'P 1'
#
loop_
_entity.id
_entity.type
_entity.pdbx_description
1 polymer ?
#
loop_
_entity_poly.entity_id
_entity_poly.type
_entity_poly.pdbx_seq_one_letter_code
_entity_poly.pdbx_strand_id
1 'polypeptide(L)'
;LYGAIATARVSWRRVAQVLDTPAEVVERPDAQPLSAVRGDVEFDRVSFSYGRGGPVIDDISFRVAPGETLAIVGASGRGKSTIADVLLRLVDPDTGMVRLDGHDLRTLRLADLRRHVQVVEQEPLLFHTSIDANVRYADPRASDADVAQALEAAGIAPFIATLPDGLR
;
A
#
# COMPACT_ATOMS: atom_id res chain seq x y z
N LEU A 1 -21.35 30.93 -26.86
CA LEU A 1 -21.82 29.54 -26.77
C LEU A 1 -20.77 28.54 -27.24
N TYR A 2 -20.15 28.71 -28.44
CA TYR A 2 -19.12 27.81 -28.97
C TYR A 2 -17.89 27.65 -28.06
N GLY A 3 -17.38 28.74 -27.44
CA GLY A 3 -16.25 28.70 -26.53
C GLY A 3 -16.51 27.85 -25.27
N ALA A 4 -17.69 27.97 -24.67
CA ALA A 4 -18.07 27.21 -23.49
C ALA A 4 -18.14 25.69 -23.78
N ILE A 5 -18.66 25.32 -24.95
CA ILE A 5 -18.75 23.91 -25.38
C ILE A 5 -17.34 23.34 -25.62
N ALA A 6 -16.44 24.12 -26.23
CA ALA A 6 -15.07 23.69 -26.48
C ALA A 6 -14.32 23.46 -25.15
N THR A 7 -14.43 24.37 -24.18
CA THR A 7 -13.83 24.23 -22.86
C THR A 7 -14.40 23.03 -22.09
N ALA A 8 -15.72 22.83 -22.12
CA ALA A 8 -16.36 21.69 -21.49
C ALA A 8 -15.86 20.35 -22.07
N ARG A 9 -15.68 20.27 -23.40
CA ARG A 9 -15.12 19.07 -24.05
C ARG A 9 -13.69 18.75 -23.61
N VAL A 10 -12.85 19.76 -23.45
CA VAL A 10 -11.45 19.58 -22.98
C VAL A 10 -11.45 19.07 -21.53
N SER A 11 -12.25 19.72 -20.67
CA SER A 11 -12.38 19.29 -19.26
C SER A 11 -12.93 17.88 -19.14
N TRP A 12 -13.95 17.55 -19.94
CA TRP A 12 -14.51 16.19 -19.96
C TRP A 12 -13.48 15.15 -20.42
N ARG A 13 -12.68 15.44 -21.47
CA ARG A 13 -11.64 14.52 -21.91
C ARG A 13 -10.61 14.23 -20.82
N ARG A 14 -10.20 15.24 -20.03
CA ARG A 14 -9.27 15.05 -18.92
C ARG A 14 -9.86 14.15 -17.82
N VAL A 15 -11.13 14.36 -17.50
CA VAL A 15 -11.84 13.50 -16.52
C VAL A 15 -11.97 12.08 -17.07
N ALA A 16 -12.41 11.93 -18.32
CA ALA A 16 -12.54 10.64 -18.98
C ALA A 16 -11.20 9.89 -19.04
N GLN A 17 -10.09 10.57 -19.36
CA GLN A 17 -8.77 9.95 -19.36
C GLN A 17 -8.40 9.34 -18.00
N VAL A 18 -8.74 10.00 -16.89
CA VAL A 18 -8.49 9.45 -15.55
C VAL A 18 -9.40 8.25 -15.27
N LEU A 19 -10.67 8.35 -15.63
CA LEU A 19 -11.65 7.27 -15.39
C LEU A 19 -11.40 6.05 -16.27
N ASP A 20 -10.90 6.27 -17.50
CA ASP A 20 -10.63 5.21 -18.48
C ASP A 20 -9.20 4.63 -18.32
N THR A 21 -8.37 5.15 -17.39
CA THR A 21 -7.04 4.61 -17.13
C THR A 21 -7.19 3.21 -16.55
N PRO A 22 -6.67 2.16 -17.23
CA PRO A 22 -6.74 0.81 -16.71
C PRO A 22 -5.90 0.70 -15.43
N ALA A 23 -6.37 -0.10 -14.47
CA ALA A 23 -5.57 -0.42 -13.31
C ALA A 23 -4.31 -1.20 -13.72
N GLU A 24 -3.15 -0.79 -13.25
CA GLU A 24 -1.87 -1.48 -13.53
C GLU A 24 -1.87 -2.89 -12.96
N VAL A 25 -2.49 -3.06 -11.80
CA VAL A 25 -2.65 -4.36 -11.14
C VAL A 25 -4.11 -4.76 -11.15
N VAL A 26 -4.40 -5.91 -11.73
CA VAL A 26 -5.74 -6.49 -11.80
C VAL A 26 -5.78 -7.77 -10.96
N GLU A 27 -6.76 -7.87 -10.07
CA GLU A 27 -7.01 -9.11 -9.34
C GLU A 27 -7.48 -10.21 -10.29
N ARG A 28 -6.89 -11.40 -10.15
CA ARG A 28 -7.28 -12.56 -10.96
C ARG A 28 -8.66 -13.04 -10.58
N PRO A 29 -9.47 -13.54 -11.54
CA PRO A 29 -10.79 -14.11 -11.24
C PRO A 29 -10.75 -15.32 -10.30
N ASP A 30 -9.63 -16.04 -10.28
CA ASP A 30 -9.35 -17.22 -9.45
C ASP A 30 -8.52 -16.88 -8.18
N ALA A 31 -8.43 -15.57 -7.81
CA ALA A 31 -7.68 -15.14 -6.65
C ALA A 31 -8.16 -15.80 -5.36
N GLN A 32 -7.21 -16.34 -4.61
CA GLN A 32 -7.46 -17.11 -3.40
C GLN A 32 -7.55 -16.20 -2.17
N PRO A 33 -8.42 -16.51 -1.20
CA PRO A 33 -8.47 -15.78 0.05
C PRO A 33 -7.23 -16.08 0.90
N LEU A 34 -6.78 -15.07 1.66
CA LEU A 34 -5.70 -15.18 2.63
C LEU A 34 -6.27 -14.97 4.02
N SER A 35 -6.47 -16.05 4.78
CA SER A 35 -7.17 -16.01 6.07
C SER A 35 -6.25 -15.92 7.28
N ALA A 36 -5.01 -16.37 7.16
CA ALA A 36 -4.00 -16.33 8.22
C ALA A 36 -2.63 -16.13 7.61
N VAL A 37 -1.80 -15.28 8.24
CA VAL A 37 -0.45 -14.93 7.78
C VAL A 37 0.54 -15.14 8.91
N ARG A 38 1.61 -15.88 8.63
CA ARG A 38 2.76 -16.03 9.53
C ARG A 38 3.80 -14.93 9.30
N GLY A 39 3.85 -14.40 8.07
CA GLY A 39 4.75 -13.34 7.68
C GLY A 39 6.08 -13.81 7.10
N ASP A 40 6.12 -14.98 6.45
CA ASP A 40 7.28 -15.43 5.67
C ASP A 40 7.24 -14.77 4.29
N VAL A 41 8.13 -13.81 4.03
CA VAL A 41 8.20 -13.05 2.78
C VAL A 41 9.41 -13.50 1.98
N GLU A 42 9.22 -13.83 0.70
CA GLU A 42 10.28 -14.23 -0.23
C GLU A 42 10.21 -13.40 -1.50
N PHE A 43 11.31 -12.78 -1.88
CA PHE A 43 11.58 -12.22 -3.19
C PHE A 43 12.50 -13.16 -3.95
N ASP A 44 12.09 -13.60 -5.14
CA ASP A 44 12.81 -14.56 -5.98
C ASP A 44 13.08 -13.95 -7.35
N ARG A 45 14.31 -13.49 -7.57
CA ARG A 45 14.83 -12.87 -8.81
C ARG A 45 13.91 -11.76 -9.36
N VAL A 46 13.51 -10.88 -8.48
CA VAL A 46 12.56 -9.81 -8.79
C VAL A 46 13.27 -8.68 -9.51
N SER A 47 12.74 -8.31 -10.69
CA SER A 47 13.11 -7.07 -11.40
C SER A 47 11.86 -6.25 -11.69
N PHE A 48 12.00 -4.93 -11.65
CA PHE A 48 10.91 -3.99 -11.94
C PHE A 48 11.42 -2.67 -12.50
N SER A 49 10.68 -2.09 -13.44
CA SER A 49 10.96 -0.81 -14.09
C SER A 49 9.70 0.06 -14.16
N TYR A 50 9.83 1.36 -13.88
CA TYR A 50 8.76 2.32 -14.17
C TYR A 50 8.86 2.78 -15.64
N GLY A 51 8.02 2.22 -16.50
CA GLY A 51 7.94 2.64 -17.90
C GLY A 51 9.22 2.36 -18.72
N ARG A 52 9.71 3.36 -19.50
CA ARG A 52 10.83 3.18 -20.43
C ARG A 52 12.23 3.38 -19.82
N GLY A 53 12.33 3.52 -18.51
CA GLY A 53 13.60 3.61 -17.80
C GLY A 53 14.31 2.26 -17.69
N GLY A 54 15.54 2.26 -17.19
CA GLY A 54 16.21 1.04 -16.76
C GLY A 54 15.56 0.48 -15.48
N PRO A 55 15.92 -0.76 -15.08
CA PRO A 55 15.34 -1.40 -13.90
C PRO A 55 15.64 -0.57 -12.63
N VAL A 56 14.61 -0.35 -11.82
CA VAL A 56 14.72 0.25 -10.49
C VAL A 56 15.05 -0.82 -9.44
N ILE A 57 14.53 -2.02 -9.66
CA ILE A 57 14.88 -3.26 -8.97
C ILE A 57 15.40 -4.20 -10.04
N ASP A 58 16.57 -4.82 -9.82
CA ASP A 58 17.23 -5.69 -10.79
C ASP A 58 17.72 -6.97 -10.11
N ASP A 59 17.08 -8.08 -10.46
CA ASP A 59 17.41 -9.47 -10.03
C ASP A 59 17.62 -9.62 -8.52
N ILE A 60 16.78 -9.00 -7.70
CA ILE A 60 16.89 -9.09 -6.25
C ILE A 60 16.24 -10.36 -5.72
N SER A 61 16.96 -11.02 -4.79
CA SER A 61 16.46 -12.19 -4.08
C SER A 61 16.79 -12.07 -2.60
N PHE A 62 15.79 -12.23 -1.74
CA PHE A 62 15.95 -12.31 -0.29
C PHE A 62 14.74 -12.97 0.35
N ARG A 63 14.88 -13.37 1.60
CA ARG A 63 13.78 -13.90 2.41
C ARG A 63 13.80 -13.28 3.78
N VAL A 64 12.61 -13.02 4.33
CA VAL A 64 12.38 -12.55 5.69
C VAL A 64 11.51 -13.59 6.38
N ALA A 65 12.06 -14.24 7.40
CA ALA A 65 11.34 -15.25 8.16
C ALA A 65 10.28 -14.60 9.09
N PRO A 66 9.25 -15.35 9.53
CA PRO A 66 8.29 -14.86 10.51
C PRO A 66 8.97 -14.29 11.77
N GLY A 67 8.59 -13.06 12.14
CA GLY A 67 9.17 -12.36 13.29
C GLY A 67 10.56 -11.75 13.06
N GLU A 68 11.13 -11.91 11.89
CA GLU A 68 12.42 -11.32 11.52
C GLU A 68 12.24 -9.84 11.12
N THR A 69 13.27 -9.02 11.39
CA THR A 69 13.37 -7.65 10.90
C THR A 69 14.50 -7.55 9.89
N LEU A 70 14.19 -7.13 8.66
CA LEU A 70 15.15 -6.88 7.60
C LEU A 70 15.30 -5.37 7.37
N ALA A 71 16.53 -4.85 7.44
CA ALA A 71 16.84 -3.47 7.08
C ALA A 71 17.32 -3.39 5.63
N ILE A 72 16.62 -2.62 4.79
CA ILE A 72 17.01 -2.33 3.42
C ILE A 72 17.67 -0.95 3.37
N VAL A 73 18.97 -0.93 3.09
CA VAL A 73 19.78 0.29 3.07
C VAL A 73 20.28 0.61 1.68
N GLY A 74 20.47 1.89 1.37
CA GLY A 74 20.96 2.35 0.07
C GLY A 74 20.69 3.83 -0.16
N ALA A 75 21.33 4.39 -1.19
CA ALA A 75 21.12 5.79 -1.58
C ALA A 75 19.66 6.05 -1.99
N SER A 76 19.24 7.33 -1.95
CA SER A 76 17.91 7.72 -2.44
C SER A 76 17.75 7.35 -3.94
N GLY A 77 16.54 6.95 -4.34
CA GLY A 77 16.23 6.56 -5.72
C GLY A 77 16.71 5.15 -6.13
N ARG A 78 17.21 4.33 -5.20
CA ARG A 78 17.69 2.97 -5.48
C ARG A 78 16.62 1.87 -5.28
N GLY A 79 15.36 2.19 -5.42
CA GLY A 79 14.27 1.19 -5.42
C GLY A 79 13.80 0.70 -4.05
N LYS A 80 14.26 1.30 -2.92
CA LYS A 80 13.83 0.85 -1.59
C LYS A 80 12.32 0.93 -1.39
N SER A 81 11.70 2.05 -1.76
CA SER A 81 10.24 2.22 -1.70
C SER A 81 9.53 1.29 -2.69
N THR A 82 10.12 1.06 -3.86
CA THR A 82 9.58 0.16 -4.87
C THR A 82 9.48 -1.30 -4.38
N ILE A 83 10.37 -1.73 -3.47
CA ILE A 83 10.25 -3.04 -2.82
C ILE A 83 8.96 -3.12 -1.99
N ALA A 84 8.60 -2.05 -1.27
CA ALA A 84 7.34 -1.97 -0.54
C ALA A 84 6.14 -1.93 -1.51
N ASP A 85 6.23 -1.18 -2.60
CA ASP A 85 5.17 -1.11 -3.62
C ASP A 85 4.88 -2.48 -4.24
N VAL A 86 5.94 -3.25 -4.54
CA VAL A 86 5.81 -4.63 -5.06
C VAL A 86 5.22 -5.55 -3.99
N LEU A 87 5.63 -5.43 -2.72
CA LEU A 87 5.10 -6.25 -1.62
C LEU A 87 3.62 -5.97 -1.35
N LEU A 88 3.19 -4.71 -1.42
CA LEU A 88 1.78 -4.31 -1.33
C LEU A 88 0.98 -4.61 -2.60
N ARG A 89 1.67 -5.10 -3.63
CA ARG A 89 1.11 -5.31 -4.95
C ARG A 89 0.39 -4.04 -5.46
N LEU A 90 1.05 -2.90 -5.33
CA LEU A 90 0.69 -1.65 -6.03
C LEU A 90 1.18 -1.71 -7.47
N VAL A 91 2.25 -2.46 -7.70
CA VAL A 91 2.81 -2.81 -9.01
C VAL A 91 3.17 -4.30 -9.01
N ASP A 92 3.05 -4.97 -10.15
CA ASP A 92 3.53 -6.34 -10.33
C ASP A 92 4.96 -6.31 -10.89
N PRO A 93 5.88 -7.22 -10.50
CA PRO A 93 7.23 -7.27 -11.03
C PRO A 93 7.25 -7.65 -12.52
N ASP A 94 8.22 -7.10 -13.27
CA ASP A 94 8.45 -7.45 -14.68
C ASP A 94 8.92 -8.90 -14.81
N THR A 95 9.81 -9.33 -13.90
CA THR A 95 10.32 -10.71 -13.80
C THR A 95 10.43 -11.15 -12.34
N GLY A 96 10.54 -12.46 -12.14
CA GLY A 96 10.59 -13.06 -10.82
C GLY A 96 9.22 -13.15 -10.15
N MET A 97 9.24 -13.38 -8.84
CA MET A 97 8.01 -13.45 -8.05
C MET A 97 8.23 -13.07 -6.60
N VAL A 98 7.16 -12.60 -5.97
CA VAL A 98 7.12 -12.36 -4.52
C VAL A 98 6.10 -13.30 -3.90
N ARG A 99 6.49 -13.93 -2.80
CA ARG A 99 5.63 -14.86 -2.05
C ARG A 99 5.40 -14.36 -0.63
N LEU A 100 4.20 -14.57 -0.14
CA LEU A 100 3.83 -14.43 1.26
C LEU A 100 3.35 -15.80 1.76
N ASP A 101 4.03 -16.34 2.76
CA ASP A 101 3.79 -17.70 3.29
C ASP A 101 3.76 -18.79 2.20
N GLY A 102 4.64 -18.65 1.19
CA GLY A 102 4.75 -19.56 0.05
C GLY A 102 3.75 -19.32 -1.09
N HIS A 103 2.78 -18.42 -0.93
CA HIS A 103 1.81 -18.05 -1.97
C HIS A 103 2.31 -16.88 -2.80
N ASP A 104 2.33 -17.01 -4.13
CA ASP A 104 2.60 -15.89 -5.05
C ASP A 104 1.55 -14.80 -4.83
N LEU A 105 1.98 -13.55 -4.59
CA LEU A 105 1.08 -12.42 -4.35
C LEU A 105 0.04 -12.23 -5.46
N ARG A 106 0.40 -12.58 -6.71
CA ARG A 106 -0.49 -12.47 -7.87
C ARG A 106 -1.67 -13.44 -7.83
N THR A 107 -1.63 -14.46 -6.98
CA THR A 107 -2.71 -15.43 -6.79
C THR A 107 -3.63 -15.11 -5.62
N LEU A 108 -3.30 -14.09 -4.84
CA LEU A 108 -4.04 -13.69 -3.64
C LEU A 108 -5.04 -12.58 -3.94
N ARG A 109 -6.12 -12.53 -3.15
CA ARG A 109 -7.05 -11.40 -3.16
C ARG A 109 -6.36 -10.15 -2.63
N LEU A 110 -6.44 -9.05 -3.38
CA LEU A 110 -5.80 -7.79 -3.01
C LEU A 110 -6.28 -7.24 -1.67
N ALA A 111 -7.58 -7.37 -1.39
CA ALA A 111 -8.16 -6.92 -0.13
C ALA A 111 -7.57 -7.67 1.08
N ASP A 112 -7.37 -8.99 0.95
CA ASP A 112 -6.81 -9.82 2.01
C ASP A 112 -5.31 -9.54 2.18
N LEU A 113 -4.55 -9.44 1.08
CA LEU A 113 -3.13 -9.08 1.11
C LEU A 113 -2.92 -7.75 1.85
N ARG A 114 -3.64 -6.70 1.45
CA ARG A 114 -3.50 -5.35 2.02
C ARG A 114 -4.04 -5.23 3.45
N ARG A 115 -4.84 -6.18 3.91
CA ARG A 115 -5.24 -6.27 5.32
C ARG A 115 -4.09 -6.78 6.19
N HIS A 116 -3.26 -7.69 5.66
CA HIS A 116 -2.17 -8.32 6.42
C HIS A 116 -0.82 -7.64 6.24
N VAL A 117 -0.61 -6.94 5.12
CA VAL A 117 0.63 -6.20 4.84
C VAL A 117 0.34 -4.71 4.94
N GLN A 118 1.02 -4.03 5.85
CA GLN A 118 0.86 -2.60 6.10
C GLN A 118 2.18 -1.87 5.86
N VAL A 119 2.10 -0.62 5.42
CA VAL A 119 3.24 0.26 5.26
C VAL A 119 3.05 1.50 6.15
N VAL A 120 4.14 1.94 6.75
CA VAL A 120 4.20 3.23 7.44
C VAL A 120 5.09 4.15 6.62
N GLU A 121 4.47 5.15 5.99
CA GLU A 121 5.18 6.13 5.17
C GLU A 121 5.99 7.11 6.03
N GLN A 122 7.06 7.66 5.45
CA GLN A 122 7.86 8.69 6.11
C GLN A 122 7.06 9.97 6.32
N GLU A 123 6.20 10.33 5.37
CA GLU A 123 5.28 11.47 5.42
C GLU A 123 3.84 10.93 5.26
N PRO A 124 3.20 10.48 6.35
CA PRO A 124 1.86 9.90 6.27
C PRO A 124 0.85 10.98 5.89
N LEU A 125 -0.07 10.61 4.98
CA LEU A 125 -1.20 11.47 4.63
C LEU A 125 -2.22 11.45 5.77
N LEU A 126 -2.51 12.61 6.33
CA LEU A 126 -3.61 12.81 7.28
C LEU A 126 -4.73 13.58 6.61
N PHE A 127 -5.94 13.07 6.76
CA PHE A 127 -7.14 13.80 6.31
C PHE A 127 -7.44 14.94 7.26
N HIS A 128 -7.93 16.05 6.72
CA HIS A 128 -8.34 17.23 7.51
C HIS A 128 -9.65 16.95 8.25
N THR A 129 -9.57 16.10 9.27
CA THR A 129 -10.67 15.66 10.12
C THR A 129 -10.12 15.31 11.51
N SER A 130 -10.93 14.74 12.40
CA SER A 130 -10.50 14.36 13.74
C SER A 130 -9.45 13.22 13.71
N ILE A 131 -8.70 13.09 14.80
CA ILE A 131 -7.75 11.99 14.99
C ILE A 131 -8.50 10.64 14.97
N ASP A 132 -9.66 10.56 15.62
CA ASP A 132 -10.51 9.38 15.63
C ASP A 132 -10.88 8.94 14.20
N ALA A 133 -11.32 9.88 13.35
CA ALA A 133 -11.68 9.57 11.97
C ALA A 133 -10.48 9.14 11.12
N ASN A 134 -9.28 9.69 11.35
CA ASN A 134 -8.06 9.24 10.71
C ASN A 134 -7.68 7.83 11.15
N VAL A 135 -7.76 7.50 12.43
CA VAL A 135 -7.45 6.16 12.95
C VAL A 135 -8.43 5.11 12.42
N ARG A 136 -9.72 5.44 12.35
CA ARG A 136 -10.77 4.54 11.82
C ARG A 136 -10.84 4.51 10.31
N TYR A 137 -10.01 5.26 9.59
CA TYR A 137 -10.12 5.38 8.13
C TYR A 137 -10.10 4.03 7.41
N ALA A 138 -9.22 3.11 7.85
CA ALA A 138 -9.11 1.78 7.26
C ALA A 138 -10.25 0.82 7.69
N ASP A 139 -10.82 1.00 8.87
CA ASP A 139 -12.00 0.28 9.36
C ASP A 139 -12.97 1.22 10.10
N PRO A 140 -13.91 1.82 9.37
CA PRO A 140 -14.91 2.73 9.99
C PRO A 140 -15.81 2.06 11.03
N ARG A 141 -15.80 0.73 11.14
CA ARG A 141 -16.59 -0.04 12.11
C ARG A 141 -15.79 -0.45 13.35
N ALA A 142 -14.50 -0.10 13.41
CA ALA A 142 -13.68 -0.35 14.58
C ALA A 142 -14.34 0.22 15.86
N SER A 143 -14.34 -0.52 16.95
CA SER A 143 -14.87 -0.06 18.23
C SER A 143 -13.93 0.95 18.90
N ASP A 144 -14.43 1.67 19.92
CA ASP A 144 -13.59 2.57 20.71
C ASP A 144 -12.47 1.79 21.44
N ALA A 145 -12.70 0.53 21.78
CA ALA A 145 -11.69 -0.34 22.38
C ALA A 145 -10.59 -0.68 21.38
N ASP A 146 -10.93 -0.93 20.10
CA ASP A 146 -9.94 -1.19 19.04
C ASP A 146 -9.09 0.06 18.77
N VAL A 147 -9.70 1.25 18.75
CA VAL A 147 -8.99 2.53 18.62
C VAL A 147 -8.04 2.73 19.80
N ALA A 148 -8.50 2.53 21.03
CA ALA A 148 -7.66 2.65 22.22
C ALA A 148 -6.47 1.69 22.17
N GLN A 149 -6.69 0.45 21.79
CA GLN A 149 -5.65 -0.56 21.64
C GLN A 149 -4.63 -0.17 20.54
N ALA A 150 -5.10 0.38 19.41
CA ALA A 150 -4.22 0.84 18.35
C ALA A 150 -3.33 2.01 18.79
N LEU A 151 -3.88 2.97 19.54
CA LEU A 151 -3.14 4.10 20.10
C LEU A 151 -2.08 3.67 21.13
N GLU A 152 -2.40 2.70 21.97
CA GLU A 152 -1.46 2.09 22.92
C GLU A 152 -0.33 1.36 22.17
N ALA A 153 -0.69 0.52 21.19
CA ALA A 153 0.29 -0.21 20.38
C ALA A 153 1.24 0.72 19.60
N ALA A 154 0.73 1.86 19.13
CA ALA A 154 1.52 2.90 18.47
C ALA A 154 2.32 3.77 19.45
N GLY A 155 2.11 3.64 20.78
CA GLY A 155 2.79 4.42 21.79
C GLY A 155 2.38 5.90 21.84
N ILE A 156 1.25 6.29 21.21
CA ILE A 156 0.78 7.67 21.14
C ILE A 156 -0.35 8.00 22.11
N ALA A 157 -0.89 7.03 22.83
CA ALA A 157 -1.97 7.23 23.80
C ALA A 157 -1.63 8.32 24.87
N PRO A 158 -0.41 8.37 25.45
CA PRO A 158 -0.04 9.44 26.37
C PRO A 158 -0.06 10.83 25.74
N PHE A 159 0.37 10.96 24.47
CA PHE A 159 0.29 12.23 23.75
C PHE A 159 -1.15 12.68 23.52
N ILE A 160 -2.03 11.78 23.06
CA ILE A 160 -3.45 12.06 22.86
C ILE A 160 -4.11 12.57 24.15
N ALA A 161 -3.76 12.00 25.31
CA ALA A 161 -4.28 12.43 26.60
C ALA A 161 -3.88 13.87 26.98
N THR A 162 -2.87 14.45 26.35
CA THR A 162 -2.46 15.85 26.59
C THR A 162 -3.23 16.86 25.73
N LEU A 163 -3.93 16.39 24.71
CA LEU A 163 -4.67 17.26 23.80
C LEU A 163 -5.97 17.75 24.43
N PRO A 164 -6.35 19.06 24.25
CA PRO A 164 -7.56 19.63 24.84
C PRO A 164 -8.84 18.88 24.45
N ASP A 165 -8.92 18.44 23.18
CA ASP A 165 -10.09 17.77 22.61
C ASP A 165 -9.87 16.25 22.44
N GLY A 166 -8.74 15.70 22.89
CA GLY A 166 -8.41 14.30 22.78
C GLY A 166 -8.41 13.82 21.33
N LEU A 167 -9.29 12.88 21.00
CA LEU A 167 -9.43 12.28 19.65
C LEU A 167 -10.30 13.09 18.67
N ARG A 168 -10.96 14.14 19.13
CA ARG A 168 -11.93 14.95 18.33
C ARG A 168 -11.27 15.86 17.33
#